data_8118ad942cca3a460b1813cc961b7fcd
#
_entry.id   8118ad942cca3a460b1813cc961b7fcd
#
_cell.length_a   1.000
_cell.length_b   1.000
_cell.length_c   1.000
_cell.angle_alpha   90.00
_cell.angle_beta   90.00
_cell.angle_gamma   90.00
#
_symmetry.space_group_name_H-M   'P 1'
#
loop_
_entity.id
_entity.type
_entity.pdbx_description
1 polymer ?
#
loop_
_entity_poly.entity_id
_entity_poly.type
_entity_poly.pdbx_seq_one_letter_code
_entity_poly.pdbx_strand_id
1 'polypeptide(L)'
;LSDIQNIDVNLLKEVVDAVNRTTESLKESYALLQKKLEQTQGLLDSVLDNTNSAIIAQDNKNGVFLKNRRAKELIEELGYDKVFGILSSFHTSGVHDYDDEGRRYFRLSVSALKSEDSEGFVYVMDDITRLKKFEQEKQRNERLRIMGEMAANIAHEVRNPLGSIELYASLLARDLEQDPDKKRLTTSIIKGVRTINAVISNTLLFAKEIKINPSKHVLVDIVDEVVLYLQHIIRDKKVRVINKLDEEHIVFCDEDMYKQVIMNLIGNAVDAVNVGGEITVTSEMTEKETVLHIRDNGCGIDEDMLSRLFMPFQTTKAKGTGLGLSISYKIIKAHGGDITAESNGKDYTMFTVTLPTAEYALTGGENND
;
A
#
# COMPACT_ATOMS: atom_id res chain seq x y z
N LEU A 1 -5.95 -95.69 40.59
CA LEU A 1 -4.95 -94.61 40.71
C LEU A 1 -4.45 -94.07 39.37
N SER A 2 -4.49 -94.86 38.26
CA SER A 2 -4.06 -94.43 36.91
C SER A 2 -5.05 -93.44 36.26
N ASP A 3 -6.35 -93.51 36.58
CA ASP A 3 -7.36 -92.67 35.94
C ASP A 3 -7.44 -91.24 36.49
N ILE A 4 -7.05 -91.07 37.75
CA ILE A 4 -7.06 -89.72 38.38
C ILE A 4 -5.86 -88.89 37.88
N GLN A 5 -4.70 -89.52 37.60
CA GLN A 5 -3.53 -88.79 37.04
C GLN A 5 -3.75 -88.36 35.56
N ASN A 6 -4.51 -89.11 34.76
CA ASN A 6 -4.77 -88.76 33.38
C ASN A 6 -5.79 -87.60 33.22
N ILE A 7 -6.76 -87.51 34.19
CA ILE A 7 -7.76 -86.42 34.18
C ILE A 7 -7.08 -85.09 34.52
N ASP A 8 -6.16 -85.06 35.48
CA ASP A 8 -5.45 -83.84 35.86
C ASP A 8 -4.50 -83.28 34.75
N VAL A 9 -3.83 -84.16 34.03
CA VAL A 9 -2.96 -83.77 32.93
C VAL A 9 -3.75 -83.23 31.72
N ASN A 10 -4.90 -83.78 31.38
CA ASN A 10 -5.73 -83.27 30.31
C ASN A 10 -6.35 -81.90 30.68
N LEU A 11 -6.80 -81.73 31.91
CA LEU A 11 -7.34 -80.46 32.40
C LEU A 11 -6.25 -79.36 32.39
N LEU A 12 -5.01 -79.72 32.77
CA LEU A 12 -3.88 -78.80 32.75
C LEU A 12 -3.53 -78.37 31.31
N LYS A 13 -3.60 -79.30 30.34
CA LYS A 13 -3.38 -79.02 28.92
C LYS A 13 -4.46 -78.13 28.34
N GLU A 14 -5.76 -78.38 28.67
CA GLU A 14 -6.84 -77.48 28.22
C GLU A 14 -6.71 -76.05 28.80
N VAL A 15 -6.30 -75.92 30.05
CA VAL A 15 -6.03 -74.62 30.68
C VAL A 15 -4.83 -73.91 30.02
N VAL A 16 -3.75 -74.62 29.72
CA VAL A 16 -2.58 -74.04 29.04
C VAL A 16 -2.95 -73.59 27.62
N ASP A 17 -3.72 -74.41 26.89
CA ASP A 17 -4.19 -74.07 25.53
C ASP A 17 -5.20 -72.90 25.55
N ALA A 18 -6.04 -72.77 26.57
CA ALA A 18 -6.92 -71.63 26.76
C ALA A 18 -6.10 -70.34 27.10
N VAL A 19 -5.11 -70.45 27.98
CA VAL A 19 -4.23 -69.29 28.32
C VAL A 19 -3.41 -68.85 27.10
N ASN A 20 -2.89 -69.80 26.32
CA ASN A 20 -2.15 -69.48 25.10
C ASN A 20 -3.02 -68.75 24.08
N ARG A 21 -4.23 -69.26 23.84
CA ARG A 21 -5.20 -68.60 22.94
C ARG A 21 -5.59 -67.23 23.41
N THR A 22 -5.82 -67.02 24.71
CA THR A 22 -6.13 -65.70 25.28
C THR A 22 -4.96 -64.77 25.18
N THR A 23 -3.73 -65.24 25.36
CA THR A 23 -2.48 -64.47 25.21
C THR A 23 -2.25 -64.04 23.78
N GLU A 24 -2.50 -64.94 22.81
CA GLU A 24 -2.39 -64.59 21.40
C GLU A 24 -3.45 -63.54 20.98
N SER A 25 -4.69 -63.73 21.38
CA SER A 25 -5.80 -62.76 21.15
C SER A 25 -5.48 -61.39 21.77
N LEU A 26 -4.90 -61.38 22.98
CA LEU A 26 -4.47 -60.13 23.64
C LEU A 26 -3.35 -59.46 22.88
N LYS A 27 -2.35 -60.19 22.41
CA LYS A 27 -1.25 -59.65 21.58
C LYS A 27 -1.78 -59.03 20.29
N GLU A 28 -2.68 -59.75 19.60
CA GLU A 28 -3.31 -59.23 18.35
C GLU A 28 -4.10 -57.94 18.61
N SER A 29 -4.91 -57.93 19.70
CA SER A 29 -5.66 -56.73 20.10
C SER A 29 -4.76 -55.56 20.45
N TYR A 30 -3.66 -55.82 21.15
CA TYR A 30 -2.67 -54.79 21.51
C TYR A 30 -1.98 -54.21 20.26
N ALA A 31 -1.56 -55.08 19.33
CA ALA A 31 -0.94 -54.66 18.07
C ALA A 31 -1.94 -53.85 17.20
N LEU A 32 -3.22 -54.21 17.17
CA LEU A 32 -4.25 -53.46 16.48
C LEU A 32 -4.49 -52.07 17.12
N LEU A 33 -4.52 -52.03 18.45
CA LEU A 33 -4.68 -50.78 19.20
C LEU A 33 -3.52 -49.82 18.98
N GLN A 34 -2.28 -50.36 19.02
CA GLN A 34 -1.07 -49.60 18.75
C GLN A 34 -1.07 -49.03 17.34
N LYS A 35 -1.43 -49.85 16.32
CA LYS A 35 -1.55 -49.40 14.94
C LYS A 35 -2.62 -48.30 14.77
N LYS A 36 -3.78 -48.43 15.42
CA LYS A 36 -4.81 -47.38 15.42
C LYS A 36 -4.32 -46.09 16.06
N LEU A 37 -3.59 -46.17 17.18
CA LEU A 37 -3.02 -45.01 17.86
C LEU A 37 -2.04 -44.27 16.93
N GLU A 38 -1.10 -44.98 16.31
CA GLU A 38 -0.14 -44.42 15.36
C GLU A 38 -0.83 -43.77 14.16
N GLN A 39 -1.88 -44.42 13.61
CA GLN A 39 -2.65 -43.83 12.51
C GLN A 39 -3.39 -42.56 12.91
N THR A 40 -3.96 -42.54 14.12
CA THR A 40 -4.71 -41.38 14.61
C THR A 40 -3.77 -40.22 14.93
N GLN A 41 -2.58 -40.49 15.51
CA GLN A 41 -1.55 -39.48 15.73
C GLN A 41 -1.04 -38.89 14.41
N GLY A 42 -0.72 -39.73 13.43
CA GLY A 42 -0.25 -39.28 12.11
C GLY A 42 -1.32 -38.43 11.38
N LEU A 43 -2.60 -38.77 11.51
CA LEU A 43 -3.68 -37.95 10.96
C LEU A 43 -3.79 -36.61 11.66
N LEU A 44 -3.71 -36.58 12.99
CA LEU A 44 -3.76 -35.36 13.78
C LEU A 44 -2.59 -34.41 13.43
N ASP A 45 -1.39 -34.95 13.37
CA ASP A 45 -0.19 -34.17 12.98
C ASP A 45 -0.34 -33.60 11.57
N SER A 46 -0.84 -34.42 10.63
CA SER A 46 -1.08 -33.97 9.26
C SER A 46 -2.13 -32.85 9.19
N VAL A 47 -3.22 -32.94 9.97
CA VAL A 47 -4.26 -31.88 10.01
C VAL A 47 -3.68 -30.60 10.60
N LEU A 48 -2.93 -30.67 11.69
CA LEU A 48 -2.30 -29.52 12.34
C LEU A 48 -1.27 -28.85 11.45
N ASP A 49 -0.44 -29.64 10.77
CA ASP A 49 0.62 -29.12 9.91
C ASP A 49 0.13 -28.51 8.60
N ASN A 50 -1.08 -28.89 8.15
CA ASN A 50 -1.72 -28.29 6.96
C ASN A 50 -2.56 -27.04 7.27
N THR A 51 -2.65 -26.60 8.53
CA THR A 51 -3.28 -25.31 8.85
C THR A 51 -2.33 -24.15 8.57
N ASN A 52 -2.90 -23.02 8.11
CA ASN A 52 -2.15 -21.78 7.89
C ASN A 52 -1.90 -21.00 9.21
N SER A 53 -2.57 -21.40 10.29
CA SER A 53 -2.44 -20.78 11.60
C SER A 53 -1.33 -21.44 12.40
N ALA A 54 -0.57 -20.67 13.14
CA ALA A 54 0.39 -21.21 14.11
C ALA A 54 -0.35 -21.69 15.35
N ILE A 55 -0.21 -22.99 15.67
CA ILE A 55 -0.88 -23.64 16.82
C ILE A 55 0.19 -24.05 17.83
N ILE A 56 0.05 -23.55 19.05
CA ILE A 56 0.94 -23.85 20.17
C ILE A 56 0.09 -24.26 21.37
N ALA A 57 0.40 -25.41 21.98
CA ALA A 57 -0.20 -25.82 23.24
C ALA A 57 0.86 -25.92 24.33
N GLN A 58 0.56 -25.33 25.48
CA GLN A 58 1.44 -25.33 26.64
C GLN A 58 0.68 -25.63 27.92
N ASP A 59 1.37 -26.23 28.89
CA ASP A 59 0.84 -26.47 30.24
C ASP A 59 0.90 -25.20 31.12
N ASN A 60 0.31 -25.27 32.31
CA ASN A 60 0.32 -24.16 33.27
C ASN A 60 1.72 -23.81 33.84
N LYS A 61 2.73 -24.63 33.55
CA LYS A 61 4.15 -24.40 33.91
C LYS A 61 4.95 -23.85 32.73
N ASN A 62 4.28 -23.42 31.65
CA ASN A 62 4.85 -22.95 30.40
C ASN A 62 5.66 -24.01 29.62
N GLY A 63 5.45 -25.30 29.92
CA GLY A 63 6.01 -26.40 29.16
C GLY A 63 5.23 -26.58 27.84
N VAL A 64 5.90 -26.32 26.71
CA VAL A 64 5.28 -26.47 25.39
C VAL A 64 5.31 -27.93 24.97
N PHE A 65 4.14 -28.51 24.77
CA PHE A 65 4.00 -29.93 24.39
C PHE A 65 3.52 -30.13 22.95
N LEU A 66 3.00 -29.06 22.27
CA LEU A 66 2.60 -29.13 20.89
C LEU A 66 3.00 -27.86 20.15
N LYS A 67 3.58 -28.00 18.97
CA LYS A 67 3.82 -26.96 17.97
C LYS A 67 3.61 -27.55 16.59
N ASN A 68 2.69 -27.00 15.80
CA ASN A 68 2.56 -27.39 14.39
C ASN A 68 3.66 -26.76 13.53
N ARG A 69 3.71 -27.13 12.24
CA ARG A 69 4.68 -26.61 11.28
C ARG A 69 4.71 -25.09 11.24
N ARG A 70 3.53 -24.45 11.13
CA ARG A 70 3.46 -22.99 11.03
C ARG A 70 3.94 -22.26 12.29
N ALA A 71 3.72 -22.84 13.48
CA ALA A 71 4.27 -22.33 14.73
C ALA A 71 5.80 -22.38 14.76
N LYS A 72 6.41 -23.45 14.24
CA LYS A 72 7.86 -23.57 14.13
C LYS A 72 8.43 -22.51 13.20
N GLU A 73 7.86 -22.34 12.00
CA GLU A 73 8.23 -21.30 11.04
C GLU A 73 8.11 -19.89 11.65
N LEU A 74 7.01 -19.59 12.35
CA LEU A 74 6.79 -18.31 13.00
C LEU A 74 7.82 -18.02 14.11
N ILE A 75 8.21 -19.06 14.88
CA ILE A 75 9.24 -18.93 15.90
C ILE A 75 10.62 -18.68 15.26
N GLU A 76 10.93 -19.30 14.12
CA GLU A 76 12.15 -19.03 13.36
C GLU A 76 12.17 -17.60 12.79
N GLU A 77 11.03 -17.10 12.29
CA GLU A 77 10.91 -15.74 11.73
C GLU A 77 11.01 -14.62 12.80
N LEU A 78 10.35 -14.77 13.93
CA LEU A 78 10.22 -13.73 14.95
C LEU A 78 11.19 -13.87 16.14
N GLY A 79 11.72 -15.07 16.34
CA GLY A 79 12.47 -15.44 17.54
C GLY A 79 11.57 -16.00 18.66
N TYR A 80 12.15 -16.97 19.40
CA TYR A 80 11.46 -17.67 20.49
C TYR A 80 10.94 -16.70 21.56
N ASP A 81 11.80 -15.81 22.06
CA ASP A 81 11.48 -14.90 23.16
C ASP A 81 10.30 -13.96 22.81
N LYS A 82 10.24 -13.53 21.56
CA LYS A 82 9.16 -12.63 21.09
C LYS A 82 7.82 -13.36 21.01
N VAL A 83 7.78 -14.54 20.41
CA VAL A 83 6.55 -15.34 20.29
C VAL A 83 6.02 -15.68 21.68
N PHE A 84 6.88 -16.19 22.56
CA PHE A 84 6.46 -16.55 23.93
C PHE A 84 6.16 -15.33 24.81
N GLY A 85 6.80 -14.18 24.57
CA GLY A 85 6.44 -12.92 25.19
C GLY A 85 5.01 -12.48 24.82
N ILE A 86 4.61 -12.66 23.56
CA ILE A 86 3.26 -12.42 23.11
C ILE A 86 2.27 -13.38 23.79
N LEU A 87 2.55 -14.69 23.76
CA LEU A 87 1.66 -15.70 24.37
C LEU A 87 1.48 -15.47 25.87
N SER A 88 2.55 -15.14 26.58
CA SER A 88 2.51 -14.88 28.03
C SER A 88 1.76 -13.61 28.42
N SER A 89 1.43 -12.74 27.47
CA SER A 89 0.59 -11.56 27.72
C SER A 89 -0.90 -11.88 27.75
N PHE A 90 -1.31 -13.07 27.29
CA PHE A 90 -2.71 -13.46 27.16
C PHE A 90 -2.99 -14.81 27.85
N HIS A 91 -3.53 -14.75 29.07
CA HIS A 91 -3.87 -15.93 29.89
C HIS A 91 -5.40 -16.13 30.04
N THR A 92 -6.20 -15.35 29.32
CA THR A 92 -7.67 -15.48 29.36
C THR A 92 -8.17 -16.02 28.04
N SER A 93 -9.05 -17.01 28.08
CA SER A 93 -9.73 -17.54 26.89
C SER A 93 -10.45 -16.42 26.14
N GLY A 94 -10.27 -16.34 24.83
CA GLY A 94 -10.85 -15.31 23.98
C GLY A 94 -10.02 -15.06 22.73
N VAL A 95 -10.45 -14.05 21.98
CA VAL A 95 -9.74 -13.59 20.78
C VAL A 95 -9.12 -12.23 21.07
N HIS A 96 -7.85 -12.10 20.82
CA HIS A 96 -7.06 -10.91 21.09
C HIS A 96 -6.30 -10.50 19.83
N ASP A 97 -6.30 -9.22 19.48
CA ASP A 97 -5.45 -8.69 18.41
C ASP A 97 -4.19 -8.09 19.06
N TYR A 98 -3.03 -8.42 18.51
CA TYR A 98 -1.72 -7.91 18.92
C TYR A 98 -1.10 -7.11 17.79
N ASP A 99 -0.61 -5.91 18.11
CA ASP A 99 0.08 -5.01 17.19
C ASP A 99 1.58 -4.97 17.54
N ASP A 100 2.42 -5.40 16.61
CA ASP A 100 3.87 -5.35 16.72
C ASP A 100 4.40 -4.02 16.17
N GLU A 101 4.15 -2.93 16.89
CA GLU A 101 4.60 -1.58 16.54
C GLU A 101 4.28 -1.16 15.09
N GLY A 102 3.13 -1.58 14.57
CA GLY A 102 2.69 -1.31 13.21
C GLY A 102 3.41 -2.12 12.11
N ARG A 103 4.35 -3.01 12.48
CA ARG A 103 5.08 -3.86 11.52
C ARG A 103 4.28 -5.08 11.12
N ARG A 104 3.75 -5.81 12.13
CA ARG A 104 2.91 -7.00 11.95
C ARG A 104 1.72 -6.95 12.89
N TYR A 105 0.62 -7.55 12.47
CA TYR A 105 -0.61 -7.69 13.24
C TYR A 105 -0.95 -9.16 13.38
N PHE A 106 -1.14 -9.61 14.61
CA PHE A 106 -1.48 -11.00 14.90
C PHE A 106 -2.83 -11.07 15.59
N ARG A 107 -3.62 -12.09 15.22
CA ARG A 107 -4.82 -12.47 15.95
C ARG A 107 -4.56 -13.73 16.76
N LEU A 108 -4.71 -13.65 18.07
CA LEU A 108 -4.55 -14.75 19.00
C LEU A 108 -5.93 -15.23 19.43
N SER A 109 -6.23 -16.50 19.20
CA SER A 109 -7.34 -17.19 19.83
C SER A 109 -6.78 -18.08 20.94
N VAL A 110 -7.18 -17.79 22.18
CA VAL A 110 -6.72 -18.52 23.37
C VAL A 110 -7.86 -19.36 23.91
N SER A 111 -7.60 -20.66 24.10
CA SER A 111 -8.56 -21.60 24.67
C SER A 111 -7.90 -22.36 25.81
N ALA A 112 -8.63 -22.50 26.94
CA ALA A 112 -8.17 -23.32 28.03
C ALA A 112 -8.23 -24.80 27.64
N LEU A 113 -7.15 -25.53 27.90
CA LEU A 113 -7.07 -26.98 27.75
C LEU A 113 -7.25 -27.59 29.16
N LYS A 114 -8.27 -28.45 29.29
CA LYS A 114 -8.48 -29.24 30.51
C LYS A 114 -8.50 -30.71 30.14
N SER A 115 -7.53 -31.45 30.62
CA SER A 115 -7.45 -32.91 30.56
C SER A 115 -7.34 -33.48 31.97
N GLU A 116 -7.60 -34.78 32.15
CA GLU A 116 -7.47 -35.44 33.46
C GLU A 116 -6.08 -35.29 34.06
N ASP A 117 -5.03 -35.17 33.22
CA ASP A 117 -3.63 -35.12 33.69
C ASP A 117 -2.95 -33.76 33.44
N SER A 118 -3.59 -32.80 32.76
CA SER A 118 -2.97 -31.51 32.43
C SER A 118 -3.97 -30.39 32.29
N GLU A 119 -3.66 -29.23 32.88
CA GLU A 119 -4.31 -27.95 32.61
C GLU A 119 -3.33 -27.06 31.84
N GLY A 120 -3.83 -26.33 30.87
CA GLY A 120 -3.01 -25.44 30.06
C GLY A 120 -3.82 -24.58 29.10
N PHE A 121 -3.15 -24.07 28.06
CA PHE A 121 -3.75 -23.23 27.05
C PHE A 121 -3.34 -23.71 25.66
N VAL A 122 -4.28 -23.58 24.72
CA VAL A 122 -4.03 -23.68 23.28
C VAL A 122 -4.12 -22.28 22.70
N TYR A 123 -3.07 -21.89 22.01
CA TYR A 123 -2.97 -20.63 21.29
C TYR A 123 -3.02 -20.91 19.79
N VAL A 124 -3.91 -20.23 19.11
CA VAL A 124 -3.95 -20.20 17.65
C VAL A 124 -3.59 -18.77 17.23
N MET A 125 -2.50 -18.61 16.51
CA MET A 125 -1.99 -17.30 16.07
C MET A 125 -2.05 -17.20 14.55
N ASP A 126 -2.76 -16.17 14.07
CA ASP A 126 -2.89 -15.83 12.65
C ASP A 126 -2.18 -14.51 12.36
N ASP A 127 -1.34 -14.47 11.33
CA ASP A 127 -0.81 -13.22 10.80
C ASP A 127 -1.87 -12.54 9.94
N ILE A 128 -2.48 -11.49 10.51
CA ILE A 128 -3.51 -10.67 9.85
C ILE A 128 -2.96 -9.35 9.31
N THR A 129 -1.65 -9.22 9.15
CA THR A 129 -0.99 -7.98 8.71
C THR A 129 -1.53 -7.49 7.38
N ARG A 130 -1.66 -8.39 6.40
CA ARG A 130 -2.19 -8.06 5.07
C ARG A 130 -3.64 -7.60 5.15
N LEU A 131 -4.46 -8.27 5.95
CA LEU A 131 -5.86 -7.92 6.16
C LEU A 131 -6.00 -6.55 6.82
N LYS A 132 -5.24 -6.29 7.89
CA LYS A 132 -5.28 -5.00 8.61
C LYS A 132 -4.80 -3.84 7.74
N LYS A 133 -3.73 -4.03 6.98
CA LYS A 133 -3.26 -3.01 6.01
C LYS A 133 -4.32 -2.71 4.96
N PHE A 134 -4.94 -3.74 4.41
CA PHE A 134 -6.03 -3.57 3.43
C PHE A 134 -7.24 -2.84 4.03
N GLU A 135 -7.65 -3.19 5.26
CA GLU A 135 -8.73 -2.49 5.98
C GLU A 135 -8.41 -1.02 6.23
N GLN A 136 -7.17 -0.72 6.65
CA GLN A 136 -6.71 0.65 6.87
C GLN A 136 -6.69 1.47 5.58
N GLU A 137 -6.19 0.89 4.48
CA GLU A 137 -6.22 1.52 3.16
C GLU A 137 -7.66 1.76 2.70
N LYS A 138 -8.54 0.79 2.84
CA LYS A 138 -9.96 0.92 2.51
C LYS A 138 -10.64 2.03 3.32
N GLN A 139 -10.41 2.07 4.64
CA GLN A 139 -10.96 3.12 5.49
C GLN A 139 -10.40 4.50 5.14
N ARG A 140 -9.11 4.59 4.81
CA ARG A 140 -8.48 5.84 4.34
C ARG A 140 -9.12 6.31 3.04
N ASN A 141 -9.29 5.41 2.07
CA ASN A 141 -9.90 5.72 0.78
C ASN A 141 -11.37 6.14 0.94
N GLU A 142 -12.14 5.48 1.80
CA GLU A 142 -13.52 5.86 2.08
C GLU A 142 -13.64 7.22 2.75
N ARG A 143 -12.76 7.55 3.71
CA ARG A 143 -12.71 8.90 4.30
C ARG A 143 -12.39 9.96 3.25
N LEU A 144 -11.44 9.68 2.37
CA LEU A 144 -11.08 10.58 1.27
C LEU A 144 -12.26 10.76 0.29
N ARG A 145 -13.00 9.69 -0.01
CA ARG A 145 -14.20 9.74 -0.86
C ARG A 145 -15.29 10.63 -0.26
N ILE A 146 -15.63 10.43 1.02
CA ILE A 146 -16.64 11.25 1.71
C ILE A 146 -16.20 12.72 1.76
N MET A 147 -14.93 12.98 2.09
CA MET A 147 -14.38 14.35 2.05
C MET A 147 -14.48 14.97 0.65
N GLY A 148 -14.29 14.16 -0.39
CA GLY A 148 -14.39 14.60 -1.78
C GLY A 148 -15.80 14.99 -2.20
N GLU A 149 -16.79 14.21 -1.81
CA GLU A 149 -18.19 14.51 -2.08
C GLU A 149 -18.64 15.79 -1.36
N MET A 150 -18.25 15.97 -0.09
CA MET A 150 -18.49 17.20 0.65
C MET A 150 -17.77 18.40 0.04
N ALA A 151 -16.49 18.22 -0.32
CA ALA A 151 -15.69 19.26 -0.94
C ALA A 151 -16.28 19.70 -2.30
N ALA A 152 -16.90 18.80 -3.06
CA ALA A 152 -17.53 19.13 -4.34
C ALA A 152 -18.70 20.11 -4.18
N ASN A 153 -19.55 19.89 -3.19
CA ASN A 153 -20.68 20.77 -2.90
C ASN A 153 -20.19 22.15 -2.40
N ILE A 154 -19.26 22.15 -1.44
CA ILE A 154 -18.65 23.37 -0.92
C ILE A 154 -17.93 24.15 -2.03
N ALA A 155 -17.24 23.45 -2.94
CA ALA A 155 -16.52 24.08 -4.04
C ALA A 155 -17.46 24.85 -4.98
N HIS A 156 -18.63 24.29 -5.29
CA HIS A 156 -19.64 25.00 -6.09
C HIS A 156 -20.15 26.24 -5.36
N GLU A 157 -20.46 26.14 -4.07
CA GLU A 157 -20.95 27.24 -3.27
C GLU A 157 -19.89 28.35 -3.05
N VAL A 158 -18.60 27.99 -2.97
CA VAL A 158 -17.51 28.96 -2.83
C VAL A 158 -17.12 29.57 -4.20
N ARG A 159 -17.17 28.78 -5.28
CA ARG A 159 -16.84 29.27 -6.64
C ARG A 159 -17.79 30.37 -7.10
N ASN A 160 -19.05 30.28 -6.74
CA ASN A 160 -20.07 31.29 -7.12
C ASN A 160 -19.72 32.71 -6.61
N PRO A 161 -19.53 32.97 -5.30
CA PRO A 161 -19.14 34.28 -4.83
C PRO A 161 -17.76 34.73 -5.33
N LEU A 162 -16.81 33.79 -5.49
CA LEU A 162 -15.50 34.07 -6.06
C LEU A 162 -15.60 34.54 -7.52
N GLY A 163 -16.47 33.94 -8.33
CA GLY A 163 -16.72 34.38 -9.69
C GLY A 163 -17.28 35.80 -9.75
N SER A 164 -18.18 36.16 -8.83
CA SER A 164 -18.69 37.53 -8.72
C SER A 164 -17.59 38.51 -8.32
N ILE A 165 -16.70 38.13 -7.37
CA ILE A 165 -15.57 38.97 -6.97
C ILE A 165 -14.60 39.16 -8.14
N GLU A 166 -14.29 38.10 -8.90
CA GLU A 166 -13.40 38.18 -10.07
C GLU A 166 -14.00 39.10 -11.15
N LEU A 167 -15.31 38.97 -11.41
CA LEU A 167 -15.99 39.82 -12.35
C LEU A 167 -15.94 41.31 -11.95
N TYR A 168 -16.30 41.63 -10.71
CA TYR A 168 -16.26 43.03 -10.23
C TYR A 168 -14.84 43.58 -10.20
N ALA A 169 -13.85 42.80 -9.76
CA ALA A 169 -12.45 43.20 -9.78
C ALA A 169 -11.95 43.44 -11.22
N SER A 170 -12.40 42.63 -12.18
CA SER A 170 -12.04 42.78 -13.61
C SER A 170 -12.66 44.04 -14.21
N LEU A 171 -13.92 44.34 -13.89
CA LEU A 171 -14.57 45.57 -14.31
C LEU A 171 -13.85 46.81 -13.72
N LEU A 172 -13.56 46.79 -12.41
CA LEU A 172 -12.81 47.86 -11.77
C LEU A 172 -11.39 48.03 -12.37
N ALA A 173 -10.70 46.93 -12.70
CA ALA A 173 -9.39 47.01 -13.34
C ALA A 173 -9.41 47.71 -14.70
N ARG A 174 -10.50 47.55 -15.46
CA ARG A 174 -10.73 48.25 -16.71
C ARG A 174 -11.02 49.71 -16.50
N ASP A 175 -11.91 50.06 -15.56
CA ASP A 175 -12.30 51.42 -15.27
C ASP A 175 -11.17 52.23 -14.62
N LEU A 176 -10.22 51.59 -13.95
CA LEU A 176 -9.05 52.17 -13.31
C LEU A 176 -7.77 52.10 -14.17
N GLU A 177 -7.91 51.98 -15.49
CA GLU A 177 -6.78 51.84 -16.40
C GLU A 177 -5.75 52.97 -16.32
N GLN A 178 -6.22 54.19 -15.98
CA GLN A 178 -5.40 55.38 -15.82
C GLN A 178 -4.79 55.57 -14.42
N ASP A 179 -5.15 54.73 -13.43
CA ASP A 179 -4.62 54.75 -12.08
C ASP A 179 -3.82 53.49 -11.82
N PRO A 180 -2.47 53.49 -12.01
CA PRO A 180 -1.63 52.32 -11.90
C PRO A 180 -1.68 51.63 -10.52
N ASP A 181 -1.82 52.39 -9.46
CA ASP A 181 -1.83 51.86 -8.11
C ASP A 181 -3.13 51.08 -7.84
N LYS A 182 -4.26 51.64 -8.21
CA LYS A 182 -5.57 50.97 -8.06
C LYS A 182 -5.71 49.80 -9.02
N LYS A 183 -5.19 49.90 -10.25
CA LYS A 183 -5.11 48.78 -11.19
C LYS A 183 -4.29 47.61 -10.63
N ARG A 184 -3.18 47.90 -9.91
CA ARG A 184 -2.37 46.89 -9.22
C ARG A 184 -3.15 46.20 -8.10
N LEU A 185 -3.97 46.92 -7.35
CA LEU A 185 -4.81 46.33 -6.31
C LEU A 185 -5.87 45.39 -6.90
N THR A 186 -6.57 45.81 -7.93
CA THR A 186 -7.59 44.96 -8.60
C THR A 186 -6.95 43.72 -9.24
N THR A 187 -5.80 43.83 -9.86
CA THR A 187 -5.02 42.70 -10.37
C THR A 187 -4.62 41.72 -9.24
N SER A 188 -4.26 42.25 -8.08
CA SER A 188 -3.93 41.43 -6.90
C SER A 188 -5.16 40.67 -6.35
N ILE A 189 -6.34 41.29 -6.38
CA ILE A 189 -7.61 40.64 -5.99
C ILE A 189 -7.92 39.50 -6.97
N ILE A 190 -7.86 39.72 -8.27
CA ILE A 190 -8.09 38.71 -9.30
C ILE A 190 -7.13 37.54 -9.12
N LYS A 191 -5.84 37.81 -8.87
CA LYS A 191 -4.84 36.77 -8.61
C LYS A 191 -5.16 35.97 -7.36
N GLY A 192 -5.62 36.63 -6.29
CA GLY A 192 -6.08 35.97 -5.06
C GLY A 192 -7.25 35.03 -5.29
N VAL A 193 -8.27 35.48 -6.02
CA VAL A 193 -9.45 34.67 -6.39
C VAL A 193 -9.05 33.45 -7.21
N ARG A 194 -8.19 33.61 -8.21
CA ARG A 194 -7.68 32.50 -9.03
C ARG A 194 -6.89 31.48 -8.20
N THR A 195 -6.10 31.97 -7.25
CA THR A 195 -5.36 31.09 -6.32
C THR A 195 -6.34 30.23 -5.49
N ILE A 196 -7.39 30.84 -4.93
CA ILE A 196 -8.40 30.09 -4.14
C ILE A 196 -9.13 29.06 -5.04
N ASN A 197 -9.51 29.43 -6.25
CA ASN A 197 -10.13 28.51 -7.22
C ASN A 197 -9.22 27.33 -7.55
N ALA A 198 -7.92 27.55 -7.70
CA ALA A 198 -6.95 26.48 -7.93
C ALA A 198 -6.83 25.54 -6.71
N VAL A 199 -6.83 26.09 -5.49
CA VAL A 199 -6.81 25.27 -4.26
C VAL A 199 -8.06 24.39 -4.19
N ILE A 200 -9.23 24.96 -4.43
CA ILE A 200 -10.52 24.23 -4.44
C ILE A 200 -10.48 23.11 -5.49
N SER A 201 -10.06 23.42 -6.71
CA SER A 201 -10.00 22.44 -7.81
C SER A 201 -9.03 21.30 -7.49
N ASN A 202 -7.86 21.60 -6.93
CA ASN A 202 -6.90 20.60 -6.51
C ASN A 202 -7.43 19.72 -5.36
N THR A 203 -8.14 20.32 -4.39
CA THR A 203 -8.76 19.55 -3.29
C THR A 203 -9.82 18.58 -3.83
N LEU A 204 -10.63 19.02 -4.78
CA LEU A 204 -11.62 18.18 -5.44
C LEU A 204 -10.99 17.04 -6.24
N LEU A 205 -9.95 17.33 -7.02
CA LEU A 205 -9.26 16.31 -7.83
C LEU A 205 -8.55 15.29 -6.94
N PHE A 206 -8.00 15.75 -5.80
CA PHE A 206 -7.42 14.84 -4.82
C PHE A 206 -8.45 13.89 -4.20
N ALA A 207 -9.66 14.37 -3.93
CA ALA A 207 -10.72 13.63 -3.24
C ALA A 207 -11.55 12.72 -4.16
N LYS A 208 -11.61 12.99 -5.47
CA LYS A 208 -12.34 12.19 -6.47
C LYS A 208 -11.51 11.02 -6.99
N GLU A 209 -12.18 9.93 -7.36
CA GLU A 209 -11.59 8.89 -8.20
C GLU A 209 -11.29 9.48 -9.61
N ILE A 210 -10.07 9.28 -10.08
CA ILE A 210 -9.66 9.78 -11.40
C ILE A 210 -10.11 8.77 -12.44
N LYS A 211 -11.04 9.18 -13.29
CA LYS A 211 -11.43 8.45 -14.49
C LYS A 211 -10.64 9.02 -15.66
N ILE A 212 -9.88 8.18 -16.34
CA ILE A 212 -9.08 8.55 -17.50
C ILE A 212 -9.72 8.04 -18.78
N ASN A 213 -9.49 8.76 -19.87
CA ASN A 213 -9.84 8.35 -21.23
C ASN A 213 -8.56 8.37 -22.10
N PRO A 214 -7.70 7.36 -22.01
CA PRO A 214 -6.38 7.39 -22.62
C PRO A 214 -6.46 7.21 -24.15
N SER A 215 -5.63 7.94 -24.87
CA SER A 215 -5.40 7.84 -26.32
C SER A 215 -3.92 8.07 -26.65
N LYS A 216 -3.52 7.75 -27.89
CA LYS A 216 -2.14 7.93 -28.33
C LYS A 216 -1.89 9.41 -28.68
N HIS A 217 -0.84 9.99 -28.12
CA HIS A 217 -0.42 11.37 -28.37
C HIS A 217 1.09 11.42 -28.61
N VAL A 218 1.54 12.40 -29.39
CA VAL A 218 2.96 12.69 -29.55
C VAL A 218 3.44 13.44 -28.31
N LEU A 219 4.47 12.93 -27.64
CA LEU A 219 4.90 13.44 -26.35
C LEU A 219 5.43 14.88 -26.44
N VAL A 220 6.16 15.21 -27.51
CA VAL A 220 6.71 16.56 -27.71
C VAL A 220 5.60 17.61 -27.80
N ASP A 221 4.50 17.31 -28.48
CA ASP A 221 3.38 18.27 -28.64
C ASP A 221 2.77 18.65 -27.30
N ILE A 222 2.57 17.66 -26.41
CA ILE A 222 2.04 17.89 -25.07
C ILE A 222 2.98 18.76 -24.23
N VAL A 223 4.29 18.49 -24.29
CA VAL A 223 5.29 19.23 -23.51
C VAL A 223 5.42 20.65 -24.02
N ASP A 224 5.45 20.85 -25.34
CA ASP A 224 5.57 22.18 -25.95
C ASP A 224 4.37 23.05 -25.65
N GLU A 225 3.15 22.49 -25.65
CA GLU A 225 1.95 23.22 -25.25
C GLU A 225 2.01 23.67 -23.79
N VAL A 226 2.49 22.80 -22.88
CA VAL A 226 2.67 23.15 -21.47
C VAL A 226 3.74 24.21 -21.28
N VAL A 227 4.88 24.13 -21.99
CA VAL A 227 5.95 25.13 -21.94
C VAL A 227 5.43 26.48 -22.47
N LEU A 228 4.64 26.47 -23.56
CA LEU A 228 3.99 27.68 -24.08
C LEU A 228 3.03 28.29 -23.05
N TYR A 229 2.25 27.48 -22.35
CA TYR A 229 1.35 27.96 -21.29
C TYR A 229 2.12 28.60 -20.12
N LEU A 230 3.28 28.05 -19.75
CA LEU A 230 4.12 28.54 -18.66
C LEU A 230 5.10 29.65 -19.10
N GLN A 231 5.11 30.05 -20.38
CA GLN A 231 6.13 30.93 -20.95
C GLN A 231 6.31 32.27 -20.20
N HIS A 232 5.26 32.82 -19.63
CA HIS A 232 5.34 34.09 -18.90
C HIS A 232 6.16 33.96 -17.60
N ILE A 233 5.98 32.89 -16.82
CA ILE A 233 6.74 32.63 -15.60
C ILE A 233 8.19 32.25 -15.94
N ILE A 234 8.38 31.47 -17.00
CA ILE A 234 9.68 31.07 -17.52
C ILE A 234 10.50 32.32 -17.93
N ARG A 235 9.87 33.26 -18.67
CA ARG A 235 10.52 34.52 -19.12
C ARG A 235 10.79 35.48 -17.97
N ASP A 236 9.82 35.65 -17.03
CA ASP A 236 9.97 36.52 -15.87
C ASP A 236 11.18 36.12 -15.01
N LYS A 237 11.40 34.82 -14.85
CA LYS A 237 12.51 34.26 -14.09
C LYS A 237 13.75 33.98 -14.95
N LYS A 238 13.71 34.26 -16.25
CA LYS A 238 14.78 34.03 -17.23
C LYS A 238 15.28 32.59 -17.26
N VAL A 239 14.40 31.62 -17.01
CA VAL A 239 14.73 30.20 -17.03
C VAL A 239 14.88 29.72 -18.46
N ARG A 240 15.85 28.83 -18.71
CA ARG A 240 16.00 28.14 -20.01
C ARG A 240 15.37 26.76 -19.91
N VAL A 241 14.40 26.51 -20.76
CA VAL A 241 13.84 25.14 -20.93
C VAL A 241 14.48 24.53 -22.17
N ILE A 242 15.18 23.44 -21.99
CA ILE A 242 15.84 22.67 -23.04
C ILE A 242 15.00 21.43 -23.30
N ASN A 243 14.23 21.47 -24.38
CA ASN A 243 13.49 20.33 -24.89
C ASN A 243 14.42 19.45 -25.72
N LYS A 244 14.66 18.21 -25.28
CA LYS A 244 15.46 17.18 -25.99
C LYS A 244 14.59 15.92 -26.19
N LEU A 245 13.29 16.08 -26.33
CA LEU A 245 12.38 14.99 -26.62
C LEU A 245 12.59 14.49 -28.05
N ASP A 246 12.38 13.20 -28.24
CA ASP A 246 12.30 12.58 -29.54
C ASP A 246 10.91 12.81 -30.13
N GLU A 247 10.84 13.33 -31.37
CA GLU A 247 9.58 13.63 -32.05
C GLU A 247 8.75 12.37 -32.39
N GLU A 248 9.38 11.20 -32.41
CA GLU A 248 8.70 9.91 -32.66
C GLU A 248 8.12 9.28 -31.40
N HIS A 249 8.46 9.79 -30.20
CA HIS A 249 7.97 9.20 -28.94
C HIS A 249 6.47 9.47 -28.73
N ILE A 250 5.73 8.38 -28.63
CA ILE A 250 4.28 8.37 -28.39
C ILE A 250 4.01 8.00 -26.93
N VAL A 251 3.06 8.70 -26.34
CA VAL A 251 2.54 8.39 -24.99
C VAL A 251 1.07 7.98 -25.09
N PHE A 252 0.67 6.98 -24.30
CA PHE A 252 -0.72 6.54 -24.18
C PHE A 252 -1.33 7.09 -22.89
N CYS A 253 -2.09 8.19 -23.00
CA CYS A 253 -2.59 8.91 -21.83
C CYS A 253 -3.90 9.67 -22.11
N ASP A 254 -4.57 10.08 -21.02
CA ASP A 254 -5.56 11.15 -21.05
C ASP A 254 -4.79 12.48 -21.13
N GLU A 255 -4.93 13.17 -22.26
CA GLU A 255 -4.11 14.34 -22.61
C GLU A 255 -4.22 15.46 -21.57
N ASP A 256 -5.43 15.80 -21.15
CA ASP A 256 -5.67 16.89 -20.19
C ASP A 256 -5.08 16.58 -18.82
N MET A 257 -5.25 15.34 -18.35
CA MET A 257 -4.71 14.89 -17.08
C MET A 257 -3.18 14.82 -17.12
N TYR A 258 -2.61 14.37 -18.23
CA TYR A 258 -1.17 14.29 -18.37
C TYR A 258 -0.52 15.69 -18.50
N LYS A 259 -1.15 16.62 -19.24
CA LYS A 259 -0.76 18.03 -19.27
C LYS A 259 -0.72 18.64 -17.87
N GLN A 260 -1.70 18.31 -17.02
CA GLN A 260 -1.72 18.79 -15.64
C GLN A 260 -0.51 18.27 -14.83
N VAL A 261 -0.11 17.01 -15.03
CA VAL A 261 1.11 16.45 -14.42
C VAL A 261 2.34 17.22 -14.86
N ILE A 262 2.55 17.37 -16.17
CA ILE A 262 3.72 18.05 -16.75
C ILE A 262 3.74 19.52 -16.27
N MET A 263 2.59 20.20 -16.27
CA MET A 263 2.46 21.58 -15.80
C MET A 263 2.89 21.74 -14.33
N ASN A 264 2.50 20.79 -13.49
CA ASN A 264 2.89 20.77 -12.07
C ASN A 264 4.39 20.53 -11.90
N LEU A 265 4.98 19.59 -12.67
CA LEU A 265 6.40 19.25 -12.57
C LEU A 265 7.27 20.39 -13.09
N ILE A 266 6.99 20.92 -14.30
CA ILE A 266 7.73 22.07 -14.86
C ILE A 266 7.54 23.31 -13.99
N GLY A 267 6.32 23.56 -13.47
CA GLY A 267 6.06 24.65 -12.54
C GLY A 267 6.89 24.56 -11.26
N ASN A 268 7.01 23.35 -10.70
CA ASN A 268 7.86 23.09 -9.54
C ASN A 268 9.34 23.30 -9.85
N ALA A 269 9.80 22.86 -11.01
CA ALA A 269 11.16 23.08 -11.49
C ALA A 269 11.47 24.59 -11.66
N VAL A 270 10.56 25.36 -12.30
CA VAL A 270 10.70 26.81 -12.45
C VAL A 270 10.78 27.49 -11.07
N ASP A 271 10.01 27.03 -10.08
CA ASP A 271 10.07 27.58 -8.72
C ASP A 271 11.42 27.27 -8.03
N ALA A 272 11.96 26.07 -8.22
CA ALA A 272 13.17 25.57 -7.57
C ALA A 272 14.48 26.21 -8.10
N VAL A 273 14.52 26.55 -9.39
CA VAL A 273 15.74 27.11 -10.00
C VAL A 273 15.93 28.58 -9.65
N ASN A 274 17.15 29.04 -9.66
CA ASN A 274 17.47 30.47 -9.57
C ASN A 274 17.17 31.22 -10.87
N VAL A 275 17.24 32.55 -10.83
CA VAL A 275 17.13 33.38 -12.05
C VAL A 275 18.22 32.99 -13.04
N GLY A 276 17.82 32.65 -14.26
CA GLY A 276 18.73 32.15 -15.31
C GLY A 276 19.03 30.66 -15.22
N GLY A 277 18.32 29.91 -14.35
CA GLY A 277 18.44 28.47 -14.23
C GLY A 277 17.99 27.71 -15.47
N GLU A 278 18.16 26.39 -15.43
CA GLU A 278 17.94 25.51 -16.56
C GLU A 278 17.04 24.31 -16.18
N ILE A 279 16.11 24.00 -17.06
CA ILE A 279 15.26 22.80 -16.97
C ILE A 279 15.47 22.01 -18.25
N THR A 280 15.87 20.75 -18.13
CA THR A 280 16.05 19.84 -19.27
C THR A 280 14.94 18.80 -19.26
N VAL A 281 14.29 18.61 -20.40
CA VAL A 281 13.26 17.60 -20.63
C VAL A 281 13.76 16.59 -21.64
N THR A 282 13.78 15.31 -21.27
CA THR A 282 14.21 14.19 -22.12
C THR A 282 13.22 13.06 -22.06
N SER A 283 13.20 12.19 -23.06
CA SER A 283 12.34 11.02 -23.08
C SER A 283 13.09 9.77 -23.56
N GLU A 284 12.62 8.63 -23.08
CA GLU A 284 13.02 7.31 -23.54
C GLU A 284 11.77 6.50 -23.84
N MET A 285 11.80 5.66 -24.86
CA MET A 285 10.69 4.78 -25.19
C MET A 285 11.20 3.36 -25.43
N THR A 286 10.48 2.40 -24.87
CA THR A 286 10.69 0.96 -25.04
C THR A 286 9.42 0.34 -25.61
N GLU A 287 9.44 -0.95 -25.89
CA GLU A 287 8.22 -1.68 -26.30
C GLU A 287 7.12 -1.67 -25.21
N LYS A 288 7.50 -1.54 -23.94
CA LYS A 288 6.58 -1.64 -22.80
C LYS A 288 6.14 -0.29 -22.24
N GLU A 289 7.03 0.70 -22.28
CA GLU A 289 6.82 1.95 -21.55
C GLU A 289 7.47 3.15 -22.25
N THR A 290 6.87 4.32 -22.05
CA THR A 290 7.40 5.63 -22.40
C THR A 290 7.79 6.34 -21.10
N VAL A 291 9.02 6.82 -21.01
CA VAL A 291 9.60 7.49 -19.85
C VAL A 291 9.88 8.95 -20.19
N LEU A 292 9.43 9.86 -19.33
CA LEU A 292 9.69 11.29 -19.39
C LEU A 292 10.54 11.72 -18.20
N HIS A 293 11.66 12.37 -18.44
CA HIS A 293 12.51 12.96 -17.41
C HIS A 293 12.42 14.48 -17.47
N ILE A 294 12.19 15.11 -16.33
CA ILE A 294 12.22 16.56 -16.15
C ILE A 294 13.26 16.85 -15.07
N ARG A 295 14.38 17.41 -15.48
CA ARG A 295 15.51 17.72 -14.59
C ARG A 295 15.69 19.22 -14.49
N ASP A 296 15.80 19.74 -13.29
CA ASP A 296 16.16 21.13 -12.99
C ASP A 296 17.53 21.22 -12.28
N ASN A 297 18.17 22.37 -12.39
CA ASN A 297 19.41 22.71 -11.68
C ASN A 297 19.13 23.64 -10.47
N GLY A 298 18.01 23.37 -9.77
CA GLY A 298 17.56 24.16 -8.64
C GLY A 298 18.22 23.80 -7.31
N CYS A 299 17.58 24.20 -6.21
CA CYS A 299 18.08 24.00 -4.86
C CYS A 299 18.07 22.54 -4.36
N GLY A 300 17.52 21.61 -5.13
CA GLY A 300 17.35 20.22 -4.73
C GLY A 300 16.28 19.99 -3.65
N ILE A 301 16.12 18.74 -3.26
CA ILE A 301 15.18 18.26 -2.23
C ILE A 301 15.97 17.42 -1.23
N ASP A 302 15.84 17.67 0.06
CA ASP A 302 16.48 16.88 1.10
C ASP A 302 15.87 15.45 1.19
N GLU A 303 16.62 14.52 1.76
CA GLU A 303 16.27 13.08 1.82
C GLU A 303 14.98 12.85 2.62
N ASP A 304 14.78 13.58 3.69
CA ASP A 304 13.59 13.52 4.53
C ASP A 304 12.33 13.94 3.75
N MET A 305 12.41 15.02 2.98
CA MET A 305 11.34 15.51 2.14
C MET A 305 11.12 14.57 0.94
N LEU A 306 12.19 14.04 0.36
CA LEU A 306 12.12 13.13 -0.80
C LEU A 306 11.29 11.88 -0.47
N SER A 307 11.47 11.33 0.73
CA SER A 307 10.71 10.14 1.20
C SER A 307 9.20 10.39 1.36
N ARG A 308 8.77 11.65 1.51
CA ARG A 308 7.38 12.08 1.73
C ARG A 308 6.81 12.93 0.59
N LEU A 309 7.56 13.08 -0.50
CA LEU A 309 7.30 14.06 -1.55
C LEU A 309 5.91 13.95 -2.18
N PHE A 310 5.42 12.72 -2.35
CA PHE A 310 4.11 12.44 -2.91
C PHE A 310 2.98 12.35 -1.88
N MET A 311 3.29 12.53 -0.58
CA MET A 311 2.26 12.59 0.44
C MET A 311 1.49 13.91 0.35
N PRO A 312 0.16 13.90 0.58
CA PRO A 312 -0.64 15.12 0.54
C PRO A 312 -0.20 16.14 1.59
N PHE A 313 -0.37 17.41 1.27
CA PHE A 313 -0.07 18.57 2.13
C PHE A 313 1.41 18.75 2.50
N GLN A 314 2.33 18.04 1.84
CA GLN A 314 3.76 18.24 1.99
C GLN A 314 4.23 19.39 1.08
N THR A 315 4.78 20.43 1.66
CA THR A 315 5.29 21.59 0.91
C THR A 315 6.32 22.36 1.73
N THR A 316 7.38 22.78 1.09
CA THR A 316 8.36 23.75 1.61
C THR A 316 8.02 25.19 1.21
N LYS A 317 7.03 25.37 0.32
CA LYS A 317 6.63 26.68 -0.21
C LYS A 317 5.60 27.35 0.70
N ALA A 318 5.86 28.59 1.14
CA ALA A 318 4.96 29.35 2.01
C ALA A 318 3.53 29.54 1.45
N LYS A 319 3.34 29.47 0.13
CA LYS A 319 2.05 29.58 -0.57
C LYS A 319 1.63 28.30 -1.30
N GLY A 320 2.35 27.22 -1.08
CA GLY A 320 2.05 25.93 -1.69
C GLY A 320 0.93 25.19 -0.96
N THR A 321 0.04 24.51 -1.68
CA THR A 321 -1.00 23.67 -1.08
C THR A 321 -0.49 22.29 -0.66
N GLY A 322 0.67 21.87 -1.17
CA GLY A 322 1.21 20.52 -0.97
C GLY A 322 0.38 19.40 -1.65
N LEU A 323 -0.57 19.75 -2.53
CA LEU A 323 -1.42 18.79 -3.23
C LEU A 323 -0.93 18.46 -4.65
N GLY A 324 -0.12 19.30 -5.26
CA GLY A 324 0.25 19.15 -6.67
C GLY A 324 0.91 17.80 -6.97
N LEU A 325 1.96 17.43 -6.24
CA LEU A 325 2.69 16.18 -6.48
C LEU A 325 1.88 14.94 -6.10
N SER A 326 1.05 15.01 -5.06
CA SER A 326 0.14 13.90 -4.70
C SER A 326 -0.95 13.69 -5.75
N ILE A 327 -1.42 14.75 -6.41
CA ILE A 327 -2.35 14.67 -7.54
C ILE A 327 -1.62 14.09 -8.76
N SER A 328 -0.42 14.56 -9.07
CA SER A 328 0.40 14.01 -10.16
C SER A 328 0.61 12.51 -9.98
N TYR A 329 0.98 12.07 -8.78
CA TYR A 329 1.11 10.64 -8.44
C TYR A 329 -0.20 9.88 -8.70
N LYS A 330 -1.33 10.41 -8.25
CA LYS A 330 -2.64 9.79 -8.42
C LYS A 330 -3.06 9.68 -9.89
N ILE A 331 -2.78 10.72 -10.70
CA ILE A 331 -3.04 10.72 -12.15
C ILE A 331 -2.20 9.64 -12.82
N ILE A 332 -0.90 9.59 -12.56
CA ILE A 332 0.01 8.62 -13.18
C ILE A 332 -0.34 7.20 -12.77
N LYS A 333 -0.68 6.95 -11.50
CA LYS A 333 -1.16 5.64 -11.05
C LYS A 333 -2.48 5.22 -11.72
N ALA A 334 -3.40 6.15 -11.97
CA ALA A 334 -4.63 5.88 -12.71
C ALA A 334 -4.34 5.45 -14.18
N HIS A 335 -3.22 5.90 -14.76
CA HIS A 335 -2.74 5.48 -16.08
C HIS A 335 -1.96 4.15 -16.06
N GLY A 336 -1.84 3.49 -14.90
CA GLY A 336 -1.03 2.27 -14.75
C GLY A 336 0.48 2.52 -14.73
N GLY A 337 0.90 3.79 -14.64
CA GLY A 337 2.29 4.21 -14.65
C GLY A 337 2.91 4.40 -13.26
N ASP A 338 4.11 4.98 -13.25
CA ASP A 338 4.82 5.37 -12.03
C ASP A 338 5.45 6.76 -12.14
N ILE A 339 5.67 7.41 -11.00
CA ILE A 339 6.38 8.69 -10.90
C ILE A 339 7.34 8.65 -9.73
N THR A 340 8.60 8.95 -10.01
CA THR A 340 9.68 8.99 -9.02
C THR A 340 10.40 10.32 -9.06
N ALA A 341 11.19 10.60 -8.03
CA ALA A 341 12.03 11.77 -7.95
C ALA A 341 13.40 11.42 -7.37
N GLU A 342 14.43 12.03 -7.94
CA GLU A 342 15.81 11.94 -7.46
C GLU A 342 16.35 13.34 -7.25
N SER A 343 17.13 13.53 -6.19
CA SER A 343 17.80 14.78 -5.88
C SER A 343 19.01 14.53 -5.00
N ASN A 344 20.02 15.39 -5.13
CA ASN A 344 21.19 15.36 -4.23
C ASN A 344 21.06 16.34 -3.05
N GLY A 345 19.90 16.98 -2.91
CA GLY A 345 19.62 17.95 -1.86
C GLY A 345 20.29 19.32 -2.03
N LYS A 346 20.94 19.61 -3.18
CA LYS A 346 21.74 20.85 -3.36
C LYS A 346 21.65 21.47 -4.75
N ASP A 347 21.80 20.69 -5.81
CA ASP A 347 22.15 21.20 -7.14
C ASP A 347 21.19 20.78 -8.25
N TYR A 348 20.31 19.80 -7.98
CA TYR A 348 19.33 19.35 -8.98
C TYR A 348 18.19 18.58 -8.35
N THR A 349 17.07 18.56 -9.08
CA THR A 349 16.00 17.56 -8.92
C THR A 349 15.67 17.00 -10.28
N MET A 350 15.41 15.68 -10.33
CA MET A 350 14.94 15.00 -11.54
C MET A 350 13.67 14.23 -11.20
N PHE A 351 12.58 14.56 -11.89
CA PHE A 351 11.35 13.77 -11.87
C PHE A 351 11.34 12.84 -13.06
N THR A 352 11.00 11.58 -12.82
CA THR A 352 10.84 10.54 -13.85
C THR A 352 9.39 10.08 -13.85
N VAL A 353 8.72 10.17 -14.98
CA VAL A 353 7.35 9.72 -15.20
C VAL A 353 7.38 8.59 -16.21
N THR A 354 6.86 7.42 -15.82
CA THR A 354 6.78 6.22 -16.65
C THR A 354 5.32 5.90 -16.92
N LEU A 355 4.96 5.76 -18.20
CA LEU A 355 3.63 5.31 -18.60
C LEU A 355 3.74 4.07 -19.49
N PRO A 356 2.82 3.09 -19.37
CA PRO A 356 2.81 1.94 -20.25
C PRO A 356 2.47 2.35 -21.68
N THR A 357 3.06 1.67 -22.68
CA THR A 357 2.65 1.85 -24.09
C THR A 357 1.22 1.31 -24.29
N ALA A 358 0.54 1.77 -25.34
CA ALA A 358 -0.82 1.35 -25.67
C ALA A 358 -0.93 -0.19 -25.82
N GLU A 359 0.08 -0.81 -26.41
CA GLU A 359 0.12 -2.26 -26.64
C GLU A 359 0.25 -3.02 -25.33
N TYR A 360 1.07 -2.54 -24.40
CA TYR A 360 1.24 -3.16 -23.09
C TYR A 360 0.06 -2.89 -22.14
N ALA A 361 -0.51 -1.69 -22.17
CA ALA A 361 -1.68 -1.33 -21.37
C ALA A 361 -2.92 -2.17 -21.71
N LEU A 362 -3.09 -2.52 -23.00
CA LEU A 362 -4.22 -3.32 -23.48
C LEU A 362 -4.02 -4.83 -23.29
N THR A 363 -2.77 -5.32 -23.22
CA THR A 363 -2.44 -6.75 -23.05
C THR A 363 -2.07 -7.12 -21.61
N GLY A 364 -1.62 -6.18 -20.81
CA GLY A 364 -1.14 -6.41 -19.42
C GLY A 364 -2.25 -6.68 -18.39
N GLY A 365 -3.52 -6.66 -18.78
CA GLY A 365 -4.66 -6.99 -17.92
C GLY A 365 -4.98 -8.49 -17.82
N GLU A 366 -4.38 -9.36 -18.62
CA GLU A 366 -4.74 -10.80 -18.68
C GLU A 366 -3.77 -11.75 -17.92
N ASN A 367 -2.69 -11.26 -17.31
CA ASN A 367 -1.68 -12.12 -16.68
C ASN A 367 -1.44 -11.89 -15.17
N ASN A 368 -2.44 -11.45 -14.42
CA ASN A 368 -2.39 -11.43 -12.94
C ASN A 368 -3.72 -11.98 -12.36
N ASP A 369 -3.97 -13.26 -12.59
CA ASP A 369 -4.84 -14.10 -11.78
C ASP A 369 -4.02 -15.21 -11.11
#